data_9e958fbd5e34fb990c661e07b83fd49e
#
_entry.id   9e958fbd5e34fb990c661e07b83fd49e
#
_cell.length_a   1.000
_cell.length_b   1.000
_cell.length_c   1.000
_cell.angle_alpha   90.00
_cell.angle_beta   90.00
_cell.angle_gamma   90.00
#
_symmetry.space_group_name_H-M   'P 1'
#
loop_
_entity.id
_entity.type
_entity.pdbx_description
1 polymer ?
#
loop_
_entity_poly.entity_id
_entity_poly.type
_entity_poly.pdbx_seq_one_letter_code
_entity_poly.pdbx_strand_id
1 'polypeptide(L)'
;MAYNDEVGLVDPFNGMEDIEHYKIRCVGRAEDRFSEDALRILRAIRFASQLGFVLEPDTDWHISKMYKNLENISIERINSEFCKIAASSDFCVQMVLYHEVFSLFIPEIKDMFGFQQNNPYHLYDVWNHTVHAIEYCESDNLVTRLAVFFHDIGKPHCYQDDEDSIRHFKGHGRVGADMTDKIMKRLRFDNDTREKVVELVYYHDATFEVGKKYVKR
;
A
#
# COMPACT_ATOMS: atom_id res chain seq x y z
N MET A 1 22.58 8.13 15.55
CA MET A 1 24.02 8.19 15.23
C MET A 1 24.37 9.60 14.79
N ALA A 2 25.53 10.08 15.13
CA ALA A 2 26.12 11.33 14.66
C ALA A 2 27.60 11.09 14.38
N TYR A 3 28.17 11.78 13.39
CA TYR A 3 29.58 11.72 13.06
C TYR A 3 30.21 13.09 13.34
N ASN A 4 31.37 13.08 13.95
CA ASN A 4 32.19 14.26 14.17
C ASN A 4 33.64 13.93 13.79
N ASP A 5 34.32 14.84 13.08
CA ASP A 5 35.67 14.59 12.55
C ASP A 5 36.74 14.35 13.64
N GLU A 6 36.50 14.87 14.83
CA GLU A 6 37.45 14.74 15.98
C GLU A 6 37.18 13.49 16.82
N VAL A 7 35.89 13.13 17.00
CA VAL A 7 35.46 12.05 17.92
C VAL A 7 35.08 10.79 17.17
N GLY A 8 34.84 10.90 15.83
CA GLY A 8 34.35 9.83 14.99
C GLY A 8 32.85 9.60 15.11
N LEU A 9 32.41 8.35 14.93
CA LEU A 9 31.01 7.96 15.01
C LEU A 9 30.55 7.84 16.47
N VAL A 10 29.50 8.58 16.83
CA VAL A 10 28.81 8.51 18.13
C VAL A 10 27.47 7.83 17.93
N ASP A 11 27.28 6.66 18.52
CA ASP A 11 26.09 5.83 18.40
C ASP A 11 25.51 5.41 19.75
N PRO A 12 24.83 6.32 20.48
CA PRO A 12 24.34 6.05 21.83
C PRO A 12 23.15 5.06 21.89
N PHE A 13 22.61 4.66 20.74
CA PHE A 13 21.42 3.80 20.64
C PHE A 13 21.66 2.50 19.85
N ASN A 14 22.92 2.12 19.64
CA ASN A 14 23.31 0.92 18.92
C ASN A 14 22.73 0.81 17.49
N GLY A 15 22.62 1.94 16.80
CA GLY A 15 22.08 1.97 15.43
C GLY A 15 22.95 1.25 14.42
N MET A 16 24.29 1.15 14.65
CA MET A 16 25.19 0.33 13.82
C MET A 16 24.85 -1.15 13.93
N GLU A 17 24.63 -1.65 15.14
CA GLU A 17 24.20 -3.03 15.38
C GLU A 17 22.86 -3.32 14.71
N ASP A 18 21.90 -2.39 14.76
CA ASP A 18 20.61 -2.54 14.08
C ASP A 18 20.76 -2.57 12.55
N ILE A 19 21.68 -1.77 11.99
CA ILE A 19 22.01 -1.81 10.54
C ILE A 19 22.63 -3.16 10.16
N GLU A 20 23.61 -3.65 10.91
CA GLU A 20 24.26 -4.94 10.68
C GLU A 20 23.28 -6.12 10.72
N HIS A 21 22.24 -6.01 11.56
CA HIS A 21 21.19 -7.02 11.70
C HIS A 21 19.94 -6.73 10.85
N TYR A 22 19.97 -5.74 9.96
CA TYR A 22 18.84 -5.37 9.09
C TYR A 22 17.56 -5.06 9.88
N LYS A 23 17.66 -4.33 11.00
CA LYS A 23 16.55 -4.04 11.91
C LYS A 23 16.15 -2.58 11.91
N ILE A 24 14.84 -2.33 11.99
CA ILE A 24 14.25 -1.03 12.30
C ILE A 24 13.73 -1.08 13.73
N ARG A 25 14.27 -0.22 14.60
CA ARG A 25 13.91 -0.12 16.02
C ARG A 25 13.57 1.31 16.41
N CYS A 26 12.57 1.48 17.27
CA CYS A 26 12.32 2.76 17.91
C CYS A 26 13.47 3.18 18.84
N VAL A 27 13.87 4.44 18.77
CA VAL A 27 14.81 5.00 19.74
C VAL A 27 14.05 5.26 21.05
N GLY A 28 14.40 4.53 22.11
CA GLY A 28 13.65 4.49 23.38
C GLY A 28 12.45 3.55 23.31
N ARG A 29 11.49 3.74 24.22
CA ARG A 29 10.29 2.88 24.27
C ARG A 29 9.36 3.19 23.10
N ALA A 30 8.95 2.17 22.35
CA ALA A 30 8.06 2.32 21.20
C ALA A 30 6.71 2.94 21.59
N GLU A 31 6.15 2.55 22.75
CA GLU A 31 4.92 3.11 23.31
C GLU A 31 4.97 4.64 23.45
N ASP A 32 6.04 5.16 24.05
CA ASP A 32 6.21 6.60 24.27
C ASP A 32 6.35 7.32 22.92
N ARG A 33 7.15 6.76 22.01
CA ARG A 33 7.43 7.37 20.71
C ARG A 33 6.21 7.43 19.80
N PHE A 34 5.36 6.40 19.81
CA PHE A 34 4.12 6.38 19.05
C PHE A 34 3.01 7.22 19.69
N SER A 35 3.05 7.39 21.01
CA SER A 35 2.16 8.32 21.72
C SER A 35 2.50 9.79 21.45
N GLU A 36 3.80 10.13 21.32
CA GLU A 36 4.24 11.49 20.97
C GLU A 36 3.84 11.89 19.54
N ASP A 37 4.04 10.99 18.57
CA ASP A 37 3.69 11.20 17.17
C ASP A 37 3.39 9.85 16.51
N ALA A 38 2.11 9.54 16.32
CA ALA A 38 1.67 8.28 15.73
C ALA A 38 2.14 8.10 14.27
N LEU A 39 2.50 9.17 13.54
CA LEU A 39 3.06 9.04 12.20
C LEU A 39 4.35 8.20 12.18
N ARG A 40 5.05 8.09 13.31
CA ARG A 40 6.22 7.22 13.44
C ARG A 40 5.92 5.76 13.13
N ILE A 41 4.66 5.32 13.28
CA ILE A 41 4.17 3.99 12.87
C ILE A 41 4.37 3.82 11.35
N LEU A 42 3.81 4.74 10.54
CA LEU A 42 3.99 4.67 9.08
C LEU A 42 5.46 4.87 8.67
N ARG A 43 6.21 5.68 9.40
CA ARG A 43 7.65 5.86 9.15
C ARG A 43 8.44 4.58 9.41
N ALA A 44 8.10 3.82 10.46
CA ALA A 44 8.74 2.53 10.75
C ALA A 44 8.46 1.51 9.61
N ILE A 45 7.20 1.38 9.20
CA ILE A 45 6.78 0.55 8.06
C ILE A 45 7.50 0.99 6.78
N ARG A 46 7.58 2.29 6.53
CA ARG A 46 8.29 2.83 5.37
C ARG A 46 9.78 2.48 5.37
N PHE A 47 10.47 2.67 6.49
CA PHE A 47 11.90 2.35 6.54
C PHE A 47 12.14 0.85 6.36
N ALA A 48 11.31 0.00 6.96
CA ALA A 48 11.35 -1.44 6.73
C ALA A 48 11.20 -1.74 5.23
N SER A 49 10.21 -1.14 4.56
CA SER A 49 9.91 -1.34 3.15
C SER A 49 11.00 -0.82 2.21
N GLN A 50 11.58 0.36 2.49
CA GLN A 50 12.59 0.98 1.63
C GLN A 50 13.97 0.34 1.76
N LEU A 51 14.30 -0.21 2.92
CA LEU A 51 15.62 -0.77 3.22
C LEU A 51 15.63 -2.30 3.15
N GLY A 52 14.48 -2.95 3.02
CA GLY A 52 14.37 -4.41 3.13
C GLY A 52 14.72 -4.91 4.53
N PHE A 53 14.47 -4.10 5.55
CA PHE A 53 14.78 -4.42 6.94
C PHE A 53 13.53 -4.94 7.66
N VAL A 54 13.74 -5.70 8.73
CA VAL A 54 12.64 -6.18 9.58
C VAL A 54 12.42 -5.24 10.77
N LEU A 55 11.18 -5.12 11.21
CA LEU A 55 10.88 -4.40 12.45
C LEU A 55 11.33 -5.24 13.65
N GLU A 56 11.94 -4.56 14.62
CA GLU A 56 12.27 -5.18 15.89
C GLU A 56 10.99 -5.58 16.63
N PRO A 57 10.93 -6.76 17.30
CA PRO A 57 9.67 -7.33 17.80
C PRO A 57 8.85 -6.43 18.74
N ASP A 58 9.49 -5.66 19.63
CA ASP A 58 8.77 -4.72 20.51
C ASP A 58 8.19 -3.55 19.73
N THR A 59 8.94 -3.03 18.76
CA THR A 59 8.48 -1.98 17.86
C THR A 59 7.29 -2.44 17.03
N ASP A 60 7.35 -3.64 16.45
CA ASP A 60 6.28 -4.25 15.66
C ASP A 60 5.02 -4.52 16.50
N TRP A 61 5.19 -5.08 17.70
CA TRP A 61 4.09 -5.31 18.62
C TRP A 61 3.34 -4.01 18.96
N HIS A 62 4.07 -2.90 19.22
CA HIS A 62 3.44 -1.62 19.51
C HIS A 62 2.74 -1.02 18.29
N ILE A 63 3.21 -1.26 17.06
CA ILE A 63 2.46 -0.90 15.85
C ILE A 63 1.09 -1.57 15.88
N SER A 64 1.01 -2.88 16.13
CA SER A 64 -0.24 -3.63 16.17
C SER A 64 -1.24 -3.14 17.24
N LYS A 65 -0.74 -2.53 18.32
CA LYS A 65 -1.57 -1.99 19.42
C LYS A 65 -1.99 -0.54 19.22
N MET A 66 -1.15 0.25 18.54
CA MET A 66 -1.26 1.71 18.55
C MET A 66 -1.60 2.32 17.18
N TYR A 67 -1.72 1.52 16.10
CA TYR A 67 -1.95 2.05 14.75
C TYR A 67 -3.21 2.92 14.64
N LYS A 68 -4.23 2.69 15.48
CA LYS A 68 -5.44 3.51 15.52
C LYS A 68 -5.17 4.97 15.89
N ASN A 69 -4.05 5.26 16.55
CA ASN A 69 -3.65 6.64 16.87
C ASN A 69 -3.35 7.46 15.60
N LEU A 70 -3.16 6.80 14.44
CA LEU A 70 -3.05 7.47 13.14
C LEU A 70 -4.30 8.27 12.77
N GLU A 71 -5.48 7.98 13.34
CA GLU A 71 -6.70 8.76 13.15
C GLU A 71 -6.55 10.22 13.58
N ASN A 72 -5.59 10.52 14.46
CA ASN A 72 -5.29 11.87 14.93
C ASN A 72 -4.26 12.60 14.06
N ILE A 73 -3.72 11.95 13.03
CA ILE A 73 -2.71 12.52 12.13
C ILE A 73 -3.39 13.11 10.89
N SER A 74 -2.91 14.26 10.42
CA SER A 74 -3.44 14.86 9.21
C SER A 74 -3.25 13.94 8.00
N ILE A 75 -4.25 13.90 7.14
CA ILE A 75 -4.27 12.97 6.00
C ILE A 75 -3.14 13.23 5.01
N GLU A 76 -2.66 14.47 4.88
CA GLU A 76 -1.53 14.84 4.04
C GLU A 76 -0.23 14.20 4.53
N ARG A 77 -0.03 14.14 5.86
CA ARG A 77 1.14 13.48 6.46
C ARG A 77 1.06 11.96 6.24
N ILE A 78 -0.12 11.36 6.42
CA ILE A 78 -0.36 9.94 6.13
C ILE A 78 -0.07 9.65 4.67
N ASN A 79 -0.64 10.43 3.74
CA ASN A 79 -0.44 10.26 2.30
C ASN A 79 1.04 10.36 1.91
N SER A 80 1.76 11.33 2.47
CA SER A 80 3.20 11.47 2.19
C SER A 80 4.02 10.23 2.57
N GLU A 81 3.70 9.56 3.68
CA GLU A 81 4.38 8.31 4.06
C GLU A 81 3.87 7.13 3.23
N PHE A 82 2.55 7.05 2.96
CA PHE A 82 1.95 6.00 2.13
C PHE A 82 2.53 5.98 0.71
N CYS A 83 2.67 7.14 0.07
CA CYS A 83 3.29 7.22 -1.26
C CYS A 83 4.71 6.66 -1.28
N LYS A 84 5.50 6.92 -0.23
CA LYS A 84 6.88 6.40 -0.11
C LYS A 84 6.91 4.89 0.13
N ILE A 85 5.92 4.35 0.86
CA ILE A 85 5.75 2.91 1.04
C ILE A 85 5.34 2.27 -0.29
N ALA A 86 4.34 2.84 -0.98
CA ALA A 86 3.84 2.32 -2.25
C ALA A 86 4.92 2.31 -3.36
N ALA A 87 5.84 3.28 -3.33
CA ALA A 87 6.96 3.36 -4.26
C ALA A 87 8.15 2.45 -3.91
N SER A 88 8.15 1.79 -2.75
CA SER A 88 9.28 0.95 -2.32
C SER A 88 9.19 -0.48 -2.89
N SER A 89 10.34 -1.19 -2.95
CA SER A 89 10.44 -2.56 -3.45
C SER A 89 9.57 -3.54 -2.66
N ASP A 90 9.54 -3.40 -1.34
CA ASP A 90 8.88 -4.34 -0.45
C ASP A 90 7.43 -3.96 -0.10
N PHE A 91 6.78 -3.13 -0.93
CA PHE A 91 5.38 -2.73 -0.70
C PHE A 91 4.45 -3.94 -0.57
N CYS A 92 4.61 -4.98 -1.41
CA CYS A 92 3.82 -6.21 -1.31
C CYS A 92 3.94 -6.88 0.08
N VAL A 93 5.14 -6.91 0.65
CA VAL A 93 5.38 -7.45 2.01
C VAL A 93 4.63 -6.61 3.05
N GLN A 94 4.69 -5.27 2.94
CA GLN A 94 3.98 -4.39 3.87
C GLN A 94 2.45 -4.51 3.74
N MET A 95 1.94 -4.74 2.52
CA MET A 95 0.51 -5.01 2.29
C MET A 95 0.03 -6.25 3.07
N VAL A 96 0.85 -7.30 3.13
CA VAL A 96 0.51 -8.51 3.88
C VAL A 96 0.59 -8.28 5.39
N LEU A 97 1.68 -7.68 5.87
CA LEU A 97 1.95 -7.54 7.30
C LEU A 97 1.07 -6.47 7.97
N TYR A 98 0.78 -5.36 7.27
CA TYR A 98 0.15 -4.17 7.85
C TYR A 98 -1.15 -3.76 7.14
N HIS A 99 -1.87 -4.72 6.56
CA HIS A 99 -3.15 -4.46 5.88
C HIS A 99 -4.17 -3.75 6.78
N GLU A 100 -4.18 -4.02 8.09
CA GLU A 100 -5.05 -3.33 9.03
C GLU A 100 -4.69 -1.85 9.18
N VAL A 101 -3.38 -1.52 9.16
CA VAL A 101 -2.90 -0.13 9.19
C VAL A 101 -3.37 0.61 7.94
N PHE A 102 -3.21 0.01 6.76
CA PHE A 102 -3.68 0.60 5.50
C PHE A 102 -5.20 0.73 5.45
N SER A 103 -5.92 -0.25 5.99
CA SER A 103 -7.39 -0.22 6.07
C SER A 103 -7.95 0.93 6.91
N LEU A 104 -7.14 1.53 7.77
CA LEU A 104 -7.56 2.66 8.59
C LEU A 104 -7.86 3.90 7.74
N PHE A 105 -7.06 4.16 6.70
CA PHE A 105 -7.22 5.31 5.82
C PHE A 105 -7.69 4.94 4.41
N ILE A 106 -7.68 3.64 4.04
CA ILE A 106 -8.29 3.08 2.82
C ILE A 106 -9.21 1.92 3.23
N PRO A 107 -10.34 2.19 3.91
CA PRO A 107 -11.22 1.13 4.43
C PRO A 107 -11.82 0.23 3.34
N GLU A 108 -11.89 0.70 2.11
CA GLU A 108 -12.42 -0.03 0.95
C GLU A 108 -11.62 -1.30 0.62
N ILE A 109 -10.35 -1.39 1.01
CA ILE A 109 -9.57 -2.62 0.78
C ILE A 109 -10.06 -3.80 1.62
N LYS A 110 -10.82 -3.55 2.70
CA LYS A 110 -11.38 -4.61 3.54
C LYS A 110 -12.32 -5.54 2.78
N ASP A 111 -13.05 -5.00 1.80
CA ASP A 111 -13.98 -5.77 0.98
C ASP A 111 -13.25 -6.75 0.03
N MET A 112 -11.95 -6.56 -0.17
CA MET A 112 -11.10 -7.43 -0.97
C MET A 112 -10.60 -8.65 -0.19
N PHE A 113 -10.52 -8.56 1.16
CA PHE A 113 -9.96 -9.62 2.00
C PHE A 113 -10.85 -10.88 1.98
N GLY A 114 -10.27 -12.00 1.55
CA GLY A 114 -10.99 -13.26 1.45
C GLY A 114 -12.10 -13.29 0.39
N PHE A 115 -12.25 -12.24 -0.41
CA PHE A 115 -13.26 -12.20 -1.46
C PHE A 115 -12.87 -13.12 -2.61
N GLN A 116 -13.49 -14.31 -2.64
CA GLN A 116 -13.19 -15.36 -3.61
C GLN A 116 -13.65 -14.97 -5.01
N GLN A 117 -12.78 -15.19 -5.99
CA GLN A 117 -13.08 -14.85 -7.38
C GLN A 117 -13.93 -15.93 -8.09
N ASN A 118 -13.99 -17.15 -7.54
CA ASN A 118 -14.80 -18.28 -8.05
C ASN A 118 -14.74 -18.45 -9.56
N ASN A 119 -13.52 -18.32 -10.11
CA ASN A 119 -13.29 -18.39 -11.55
C ASN A 119 -12.05 -19.28 -11.79
N PRO A 120 -12.09 -20.23 -12.74
CA PRO A 120 -11.00 -21.18 -12.97
C PRO A 120 -9.68 -20.53 -13.39
N TYR A 121 -9.70 -19.25 -13.79
CA TYR A 121 -8.51 -18.49 -14.16
C TYR A 121 -7.86 -17.74 -12.99
N HIS A 122 -8.48 -17.75 -11.79
CA HIS A 122 -7.98 -17.03 -10.61
C HIS A 122 -7.77 -17.99 -9.44
N LEU A 123 -6.51 -18.11 -9.01
CA LEU A 123 -6.10 -18.97 -7.88
C LEU A 123 -6.25 -18.28 -6.53
N TYR A 124 -6.29 -16.96 -6.51
CA TYR A 124 -6.25 -16.13 -5.30
C TYR A 124 -7.57 -15.37 -5.11
N ASP A 125 -7.90 -15.02 -3.88
CA ASP A 125 -8.89 -13.98 -3.61
C ASP A 125 -8.40 -12.62 -4.17
N VAL A 126 -9.28 -11.61 -4.16
CA VAL A 126 -8.96 -10.30 -4.76
C VAL A 126 -7.79 -9.62 -4.06
N TRP A 127 -7.67 -9.73 -2.73
CA TRP A 127 -6.57 -9.12 -2.00
C TRP A 127 -5.23 -9.79 -2.30
N ASN A 128 -5.16 -11.11 -2.19
CA ASN A 128 -3.94 -11.86 -2.49
C ASN A 128 -3.53 -11.71 -3.96
N HIS A 129 -4.50 -11.64 -4.89
CA HIS A 129 -4.23 -11.31 -6.29
C HIS A 129 -3.54 -9.94 -6.42
N THR A 130 -4.05 -8.92 -5.72
CA THR A 130 -3.47 -7.58 -5.73
C THR A 130 -2.07 -7.56 -5.12
N VAL A 131 -1.83 -8.28 -4.02
CA VAL A 131 -0.50 -8.43 -3.42
C VAL A 131 0.51 -9.01 -4.43
N HIS A 132 0.13 -10.10 -5.11
CA HIS A 132 0.99 -10.70 -6.15
C HIS A 132 1.18 -9.78 -7.36
N ALA A 133 0.14 -9.04 -7.76
CA ALA A 133 0.29 -8.06 -8.84
C ALA A 133 1.31 -6.97 -8.51
N ILE A 134 1.37 -6.51 -7.24
CA ILE A 134 2.40 -5.57 -6.77
C ILE A 134 3.78 -6.24 -6.70
N GLU A 135 3.87 -7.48 -6.25
CA GLU A 135 5.12 -8.24 -6.18
C GLU A 135 5.80 -8.36 -7.56
N TYR A 136 4.99 -8.63 -8.61
CA TYR A 136 5.48 -8.75 -9.98
C TYR A 136 5.53 -7.42 -10.75
N CYS A 137 5.17 -6.31 -10.12
CA CYS A 137 5.23 -4.99 -10.74
C CYS A 137 6.68 -4.47 -10.75
N GLU A 138 7.36 -4.60 -11.88
CA GLU A 138 8.76 -4.15 -12.06
C GLU A 138 8.90 -2.62 -12.13
N SER A 139 7.80 -1.87 -12.17
CA SER A 139 7.83 -0.41 -12.29
C SER A 139 8.11 0.28 -10.96
N ASP A 140 9.08 1.21 -10.97
CA ASP A 140 9.35 2.13 -9.85
C ASP A 140 8.43 3.37 -9.87
N ASN A 141 7.61 3.51 -10.91
CA ASN A 141 6.71 4.66 -11.05
C ASN A 141 5.55 4.55 -10.08
N LEU A 142 5.40 5.56 -9.20
CA LEU A 142 4.35 5.60 -8.19
C LEU A 142 2.94 5.48 -8.79
N VAL A 143 2.67 6.15 -9.93
CA VAL A 143 1.36 6.09 -10.60
C VAL A 143 1.03 4.68 -11.02
N THR A 144 1.99 3.96 -11.62
CA THR A 144 1.81 2.55 -12.03
C THR A 144 1.56 1.66 -10.83
N ARG A 145 2.35 1.79 -9.76
CA ARG A 145 2.21 0.98 -8.55
C ARG A 145 0.89 1.22 -7.84
N LEU A 146 0.44 2.48 -7.75
CA LEU A 146 -0.88 2.82 -7.22
C LEU A 146 -2.00 2.28 -8.10
N ALA A 147 -1.85 2.33 -9.43
CA ALA A 147 -2.84 1.76 -10.34
C ALA A 147 -2.95 0.24 -10.16
N VAL A 148 -1.82 -0.47 -10.00
CA VAL A 148 -1.81 -1.91 -9.67
C VAL A 148 -2.42 -2.17 -8.30
N PHE A 149 -2.18 -1.31 -7.30
CA PHE A 149 -2.79 -1.46 -5.97
C PHE A 149 -4.32 -1.33 -6.01
N PHE A 150 -4.87 -0.46 -6.87
CA PHE A 150 -6.30 -0.20 -6.95
C PHE A 150 -7.03 -0.94 -8.08
N HIS A 151 -6.33 -1.66 -8.99
CA HIS A 151 -6.94 -2.16 -10.22
C HIS A 151 -8.21 -2.97 -10.00
N ASP A 152 -8.22 -3.82 -9.00
CA ASP A 152 -9.30 -4.77 -8.71
C ASP A 152 -10.21 -4.38 -7.53
N ILE A 153 -10.06 -3.17 -6.98
CA ILE A 153 -10.85 -2.69 -5.82
C ILE A 153 -12.36 -2.66 -6.10
N GLY A 154 -12.75 -2.60 -7.37
CA GLY A 154 -14.15 -2.61 -7.79
C GLY A 154 -14.79 -4.01 -7.84
N LYS A 155 -14.02 -5.09 -7.86
CA LYS A 155 -14.54 -6.46 -8.02
C LYS A 155 -15.59 -6.86 -6.97
N PRO A 156 -15.40 -6.59 -5.66
CA PRO A 156 -16.40 -6.95 -4.65
C PRO A 156 -17.76 -6.25 -4.82
N HIS A 157 -17.81 -5.15 -5.59
CA HIS A 157 -19.00 -4.31 -5.74
C HIS A 157 -19.75 -4.50 -7.05
N CYS A 158 -19.28 -5.39 -7.97
CA CYS A 158 -19.88 -5.57 -9.29
C CYS A 158 -19.77 -7.00 -9.83
N TYR A 159 -19.85 -8.00 -8.96
CA TYR A 159 -19.81 -9.40 -9.38
C TYR A 159 -21.21 -9.94 -9.72
N GLN A 160 -21.22 -10.95 -10.60
CA GLN A 160 -22.39 -11.75 -10.94
C GLN A 160 -21.93 -13.20 -11.14
N ASP A 161 -22.57 -14.13 -10.44
CA ASP A 161 -22.34 -15.57 -10.64
C ASP A 161 -23.28 -16.07 -11.76
N ASP A 162 -22.77 -16.90 -12.69
CA ASP A 162 -23.55 -17.55 -13.72
C ASP A 162 -24.16 -18.87 -13.24
N GLU A 163 -24.81 -19.61 -14.15
CA GLU A 163 -25.50 -20.88 -13.85
C GLU A 163 -24.54 -21.96 -13.35
N ASP A 164 -23.26 -21.90 -13.75
CA ASP A 164 -22.20 -22.81 -13.33
C ASP A 164 -21.47 -22.33 -12.06
N SER A 165 -21.98 -21.29 -11.37
CA SER A 165 -21.37 -20.64 -10.23
C SER A 165 -19.99 -20.03 -10.51
N ILE A 166 -19.70 -19.72 -11.77
CA ILE A 166 -18.51 -18.99 -12.17
C ILE A 166 -18.77 -17.49 -11.99
N ARG A 167 -17.86 -16.82 -11.32
CA ARG A 167 -17.97 -15.39 -11.00
C ARG A 167 -17.38 -14.50 -12.09
N HIS A 168 -18.18 -13.53 -12.53
CA HIS A 168 -17.85 -12.53 -13.53
C HIS A 168 -17.86 -11.15 -12.89
N PHE A 169 -16.91 -10.28 -13.31
CA PHE A 169 -16.70 -8.94 -12.74
C PHE A 169 -16.90 -7.85 -13.80
N LYS A 170 -17.94 -7.96 -14.59
CA LYS A 170 -18.19 -7.06 -15.71
C LYS A 170 -18.30 -5.61 -15.24
N GLY A 171 -17.41 -4.75 -15.75
CA GLY A 171 -17.38 -3.32 -15.43
C GLY A 171 -16.64 -2.97 -14.14
N HIS A 172 -15.90 -3.91 -13.53
CA HIS A 172 -15.13 -3.65 -12.30
C HIS A 172 -14.09 -2.53 -12.49
N GLY A 173 -13.48 -2.40 -13.66
CA GLY A 173 -12.55 -1.31 -13.95
C GLY A 173 -13.19 0.07 -13.83
N ARG A 174 -14.45 0.24 -14.29
CA ARG A 174 -15.20 1.49 -14.10
C ARG A 174 -15.53 1.75 -12.63
N VAL A 175 -16.08 0.74 -11.94
CA VAL A 175 -16.42 0.85 -10.51
C VAL A 175 -15.16 1.13 -9.69
N GLY A 176 -14.07 0.41 -9.97
CA GLY A 176 -12.76 0.61 -9.33
C GLY A 176 -12.20 2.01 -9.56
N ALA A 177 -12.31 2.55 -10.79
CA ALA A 177 -11.89 3.91 -11.11
C ALA A 177 -12.68 4.97 -10.30
N ASP A 178 -14.01 4.83 -10.23
CA ASP A 178 -14.86 5.73 -9.43
C ASP A 178 -14.52 5.65 -7.92
N MET A 179 -14.22 4.47 -7.41
CA MET A 179 -13.77 4.28 -6.02
C MET A 179 -12.40 4.89 -5.80
N THR A 180 -11.44 4.62 -6.69
CA THR A 180 -10.06 5.15 -6.64
C THR A 180 -10.05 6.67 -6.65
N ASP A 181 -10.85 7.32 -7.50
CA ASP A 181 -10.98 8.78 -7.54
C ASP A 181 -11.42 9.35 -6.18
N LYS A 182 -12.43 8.74 -5.54
CA LYS A 182 -12.91 9.15 -4.20
C LYS A 182 -11.85 8.94 -3.12
N ILE A 183 -11.18 7.78 -3.12
CA ILE A 183 -10.11 7.45 -2.18
C ILE A 183 -8.96 8.45 -2.30
N MET A 184 -8.46 8.67 -3.52
CA MET A 184 -7.32 9.55 -3.75
C MET A 184 -7.65 11.02 -3.45
N LYS A 185 -8.89 11.48 -3.69
CA LYS A 185 -9.37 12.80 -3.23
C LYS A 185 -9.37 12.90 -1.71
N ARG A 186 -9.90 11.89 -1.02
CA ARG A 186 -9.91 11.83 0.45
C ARG A 186 -8.49 11.85 1.01
N LEU A 187 -7.57 11.12 0.39
CA LEU A 187 -6.15 11.07 0.76
C LEU A 187 -5.35 12.30 0.32
N ARG A 188 -5.97 13.28 -0.35
CA ARG A 188 -5.31 14.52 -0.78
C ARG A 188 -4.16 14.33 -1.76
N PHE A 189 -4.28 13.38 -2.68
CA PHE A 189 -3.37 13.31 -3.82
C PHE A 189 -3.51 14.54 -4.71
N ASP A 190 -2.43 14.93 -5.39
CA ASP A 190 -2.49 15.92 -6.44
C ASP A 190 -3.33 15.42 -7.64
N ASN A 191 -3.88 16.38 -8.40
CA ASN A 191 -4.79 16.06 -9.49
C ASN A 191 -4.12 15.25 -10.61
N ASP A 192 -2.87 15.56 -10.96
CA ASP A 192 -2.15 14.90 -12.06
C ASP A 192 -1.92 13.41 -11.74
N THR A 193 -1.41 13.11 -10.53
CA THR A 193 -1.23 11.73 -10.06
C THR A 193 -2.56 10.99 -10.01
N ARG A 194 -3.59 11.61 -9.43
CA ARG A 194 -4.92 10.99 -9.29
C ARG A 194 -5.53 10.64 -10.65
N GLU A 195 -5.56 11.60 -11.58
CA GLU A 195 -6.19 11.39 -12.90
C GLU A 195 -5.51 10.28 -13.69
N LYS A 196 -4.18 10.20 -13.64
CA LYS A 196 -3.41 9.11 -14.27
C LYS A 196 -3.70 7.75 -13.65
N VAL A 197 -3.74 7.65 -12.31
CA VAL A 197 -4.06 6.40 -11.63
C VAL A 197 -5.47 5.95 -11.96
N VAL A 198 -6.46 6.85 -11.90
CA VAL A 198 -7.86 6.56 -12.22
C VAL A 198 -8.01 6.10 -13.68
N GLU A 199 -7.32 6.74 -14.63
CA GLU A 199 -7.33 6.32 -16.04
C GLU A 199 -6.75 4.90 -16.20
N LEU A 200 -5.63 4.59 -15.54
CA LEU A 200 -5.03 3.25 -15.59
C LEU A 200 -5.94 2.19 -14.97
N VAL A 201 -6.55 2.48 -13.82
CA VAL A 201 -7.53 1.57 -13.19
C VAL A 201 -8.75 1.34 -14.08
N TYR A 202 -9.23 2.38 -14.77
CA TYR A 202 -10.37 2.26 -15.67
C TYR A 202 -10.10 1.32 -16.86
N TYR A 203 -8.88 1.34 -17.40
CA TYR A 203 -8.52 0.61 -18.62
C TYR A 203 -7.67 -0.64 -18.39
N HIS A 204 -7.43 -1.06 -17.13
CA HIS A 204 -6.46 -2.13 -16.83
C HIS A 204 -6.80 -3.48 -17.47
N ASP A 205 -8.09 -3.78 -17.70
CA ASP A 205 -8.58 -5.00 -18.36
C ASP A 205 -8.98 -4.79 -19.82
N ALA A 206 -8.75 -3.59 -20.37
CA ALA A 206 -9.11 -3.27 -21.76
C ALA A 206 -8.20 -4.01 -22.74
N THR A 207 -8.82 -4.73 -23.68
CA THR A 207 -8.09 -5.38 -24.79
C THR A 207 -7.71 -4.34 -25.84
N PHE A 208 -6.40 -4.12 -26.01
CA PHE A 208 -5.89 -3.23 -27.06
C PHE A 208 -5.51 -4.06 -28.30
N GLU A 209 -6.21 -3.86 -29.40
CA GLU A 209 -5.79 -4.41 -30.70
C GLU A 209 -4.74 -3.48 -31.34
N VAL A 210 -3.54 -3.99 -31.58
CA VAL A 210 -2.48 -3.25 -32.26
C VAL A 210 -2.95 -2.87 -33.67
N GLY A 211 -3.03 -1.56 -33.97
CA GLY A 211 -3.38 -1.03 -35.30
C GLY A 211 -4.76 -0.37 -35.42
N LYS A 212 -5.63 -0.43 -34.41
CA LYS A 212 -6.86 0.38 -34.40
C LYS A 212 -6.62 1.72 -33.70
N LYS A 213 -6.92 2.83 -34.39
CA LYS A 213 -6.94 4.15 -33.76
C LYS A 213 -8.09 4.23 -32.76
N TYR A 214 -7.74 4.28 -31.46
CA TYR A 214 -8.72 4.62 -30.44
C TYR A 214 -8.99 6.14 -30.49
N VAL A 215 -10.20 6.51 -30.86
CA VAL A 215 -10.69 7.88 -30.73
C VAL A 215 -11.24 8.02 -29.32
N LYS A 216 -10.63 8.90 -28.49
CA LYS A 216 -11.24 9.32 -27.23
C LYS A 216 -12.65 9.83 -27.51
N ARG A 217 -13.66 9.16 -26.94
CA ARG A 217 -15.03 9.69 -26.86
C ARG A 217 -15.20 10.47 -25.58
#